data_c267d5b710d171e8f4243a01442ffd16
#
_entry.id   c267d5b710d171e8f4243a01442ffd16
#
_cell.length_a   1.000
_cell.length_b   1.000
_cell.length_c   1.000
_cell.angle_alpha   90.00
_cell.angle_beta   90.00
_cell.angle_gamma   90.00
#
_symmetry.space_group_name_H-M   'P 1'
#
loop_
_entity.id
_entity.type
_entity.pdbx_description
1 polymer ?
#
loop_
_entity_poly.entity_id
_entity_poly.type
_entity_poly.pdbx_seq_one_letter_code
_entity_poly.pdbx_strand_id
1 'polypeptide(L)'
;MRDRDSKFTAPFDAVFVGNGTAVIPTSPQSPRSNAYAERWIRTARAECTDRLPITGERHLRTVLNQYAEHYNAGRAHRGLDLRAPVDAPNVIPLPAATVRRRQVLGGLLNEYYPRPPWLPHRSQETPSSAA
;
A
#
# COMPACT_ATOMS: atom_id res chain seq x y z
N MET A 1 -7.40 8.43 12.49
CA MET A 1 -8.87 8.62 12.49
C MET A 1 -9.41 7.98 13.75
N ARG A 2 -10.33 8.61 14.45
CA ARG A 2 -10.86 8.20 15.76
C ARG A 2 -12.39 8.12 15.71
N ASP A 3 -12.97 7.10 16.36
CA ASP A 3 -14.42 7.00 16.55
C ASP A 3 -14.95 8.05 17.52
N ARG A 4 -16.25 8.37 17.48
CA ARG A 4 -16.93 9.32 18.36
C ARG A 4 -17.49 8.70 19.64
N ASP A 5 -16.99 7.54 20.03
CA ASP A 5 -17.35 6.90 21.29
C ASP A 5 -17.00 7.81 22.48
N SER A 6 -17.86 7.86 23.47
CA SER A 6 -17.71 8.65 24.71
C SER A 6 -16.44 8.32 25.52
N LYS A 7 -15.81 7.17 25.26
CA LYS A 7 -14.50 6.82 25.85
C LYS A 7 -13.38 7.77 25.43
N PHE A 8 -13.50 8.37 24.26
CA PHE A 8 -12.49 9.27 23.70
C PHE A 8 -12.76 10.70 24.12
N THR A 9 -12.27 11.07 25.28
CA THR A 9 -12.42 12.39 25.87
C THR A 9 -11.41 13.40 25.33
N ALA A 10 -11.62 14.70 25.59
CA ALA A 10 -10.67 15.74 25.20
C ALA A 10 -9.25 15.52 25.78
N PRO A 11 -9.06 15.07 27.03
CA PRO A 11 -7.73 14.68 27.51
C PRO A 11 -7.06 13.54 26.72
N PHE A 12 -7.84 12.59 26.22
CA PHE A 12 -7.33 11.54 25.35
C PHE A 12 -6.76 12.12 24.04
N ASP A 13 -7.51 13.01 23.40
CA ASP A 13 -7.07 13.68 22.18
C ASP A 13 -5.81 14.55 22.40
N ALA A 14 -5.72 15.23 23.56
CA ALA A 14 -4.57 16.06 23.91
C ALA A 14 -3.25 15.28 23.96
N VAL A 15 -3.27 14.03 24.39
CA VAL A 15 -2.08 13.17 24.41
C VAL A 15 -1.55 12.93 22.99
N PHE A 16 -2.42 12.66 22.04
CA PHE A 16 -2.01 12.45 20.65
C PHE A 16 -1.51 13.73 19.99
N VAL A 17 -2.19 14.85 20.24
CA VAL A 17 -1.77 16.16 19.72
C VAL A 17 -0.41 16.55 20.33
N GLY A 18 -0.19 16.32 21.61
CA GLY A 18 1.10 16.54 22.27
C GLY A 18 2.25 15.72 21.68
N ASN A 19 1.94 14.56 21.09
CA ASN A 19 2.90 13.72 20.37
C ASN A 19 2.97 14.03 18.85
N GLY A 20 2.43 15.15 18.40
CA GLY A 20 2.45 15.56 16.99
C GLY A 20 1.53 14.73 16.09
N THR A 21 0.57 14.00 16.66
CA THR A 21 -0.39 13.18 15.91
C THR A 21 -1.71 13.91 15.74
N ALA A 22 -2.12 14.14 14.48
CA ALA A 22 -3.42 14.74 14.19
C ALA A 22 -4.56 13.77 14.54
N VAL A 23 -5.52 14.26 15.33
CA VAL A 23 -6.74 13.52 15.65
C VAL A 23 -7.84 13.92 14.67
N ILE A 24 -8.29 13.00 13.84
CA ILE A 24 -9.37 13.19 12.88
C ILE A 24 -10.58 12.38 13.36
N PRO A 25 -11.62 13.02 13.92
CA PRO A 25 -12.83 12.30 14.30
C PRO A 25 -13.58 11.82 13.05
N THR A 26 -14.22 10.65 13.14
CA THR A 26 -15.11 10.16 12.10
C THR A 26 -16.33 11.07 11.93
N SER A 27 -16.88 11.15 10.72
CA SER A 27 -18.13 11.86 10.47
C SER A 27 -19.26 11.27 11.34
N PRO A 28 -20.18 12.09 11.85
CA PRO A 28 -21.33 11.59 12.58
C PRO A 28 -22.11 10.55 11.75
N GLN A 29 -22.57 9.49 12.39
CA GLN A 29 -23.37 8.43 11.76
C GLN A 29 -22.76 7.78 10.52
N SER A 30 -21.41 7.70 10.46
CA SER A 30 -20.69 7.09 9.34
C SER A 30 -19.94 5.80 9.74
N PRO A 31 -20.65 4.71 10.08
CA PRO A 31 -20.03 3.45 10.45
C PRO A 31 -19.18 2.86 9.30
N ARG A 32 -19.53 3.20 8.05
CA ARG A 32 -18.77 2.75 6.87
C ARG A 32 -17.35 3.29 6.82
N SER A 33 -17.11 4.54 7.29
CA SER A 33 -15.76 5.13 7.29
C SER A 33 -14.80 4.32 8.15
N ASN A 34 -15.26 3.84 9.30
CA ASN A 34 -14.46 3.01 10.19
C ASN A 34 -14.21 1.64 9.58
N ALA A 35 -15.22 1.04 8.96
CA ALA A 35 -15.10 -0.25 8.29
C ALA A 35 -14.05 -0.25 7.15
N TYR A 36 -13.93 0.85 6.39
CA TYR A 36 -12.89 1.00 5.36
C TYR A 36 -11.50 1.07 5.99
N ALA A 37 -11.33 1.87 7.05
CA ALA A 37 -10.06 1.99 7.76
C ALA A 37 -9.63 0.65 8.37
N GLU A 38 -10.54 -0.06 9.03
CA GLU A 38 -10.29 -1.38 9.61
C GLU A 38 -9.92 -2.40 8.54
N ARG A 39 -10.60 -2.41 7.40
CA ARG A 39 -10.26 -3.29 6.28
C ARG A 39 -8.86 -3.01 5.76
N TRP A 40 -8.52 -1.72 5.57
CA TRP A 40 -7.19 -1.34 5.10
C TRP A 40 -6.11 -1.78 6.10
N ILE A 41 -6.29 -1.49 7.40
CA ILE A 41 -5.35 -1.89 8.45
C ILE A 41 -5.17 -3.41 8.47
N ARG A 42 -6.26 -4.18 8.41
CA ARG A 42 -6.21 -5.64 8.37
C ARG A 42 -5.42 -6.14 7.16
N THR A 43 -5.65 -5.56 6.00
CA THR A 43 -4.96 -5.92 4.76
C THR A 43 -3.47 -5.57 4.84
N ALA A 44 -3.12 -4.36 5.30
CA ALA A 44 -1.74 -3.93 5.48
C ALA A 44 -0.98 -4.82 6.49
N ARG A 45 -1.65 -5.24 7.55
CA ARG A 45 -1.06 -6.19 8.51
C ARG A 45 -0.79 -7.53 7.84
N ALA A 46 -1.80 -8.16 7.27
CA ALA A 46 -1.70 -9.50 6.71
C ALA A 46 -0.73 -9.61 5.53
N GLU A 47 -0.66 -8.58 4.69
CA GLU A 47 0.16 -8.58 3.48
C GLU A 47 1.57 -8.01 3.71
N CYS A 48 1.78 -7.17 4.75
CA CYS A 48 3.00 -6.41 4.94
C CYS A 48 3.56 -6.51 6.36
N THR A 49 2.96 -5.82 7.36
CA THR A 49 3.63 -5.61 8.65
C THR A 49 3.75 -6.87 9.51
N ASP A 50 2.87 -7.84 9.38
CA ASP A 50 2.95 -9.12 10.10
C ASP A 50 3.96 -10.09 9.45
N ARG A 51 4.54 -9.71 8.30
CA ARG A 51 5.50 -10.52 7.53
C ARG A 51 6.92 -9.95 7.51
N LEU A 52 7.12 -8.76 8.07
CA LEU A 52 8.41 -8.08 8.09
C LEU A 52 8.82 -7.77 9.52
N PRO A 53 10.08 -8.00 9.90
CA PRO A 53 10.61 -7.53 11.18
C PRO A 53 10.71 -6.00 11.15
N ILE A 54 9.89 -5.33 11.93
CA ILE A 54 9.91 -3.87 12.05
C ILE A 54 10.90 -3.48 13.14
N THR A 55 11.95 -2.76 12.77
CA THR A 55 13.07 -2.41 13.66
C THR A 55 12.95 -1.02 14.29
N GLY A 56 11.83 -0.33 14.10
CA GLY A 56 11.57 0.99 14.69
C GLY A 56 10.61 1.84 13.86
N GLU A 57 10.26 3.01 14.39
CA GLU A 57 9.26 3.89 13.78
C GLU A 57 9.63 4.34 12.35
N ARG A 58 10.89 4.73 12.14
CA ARG A 58 11.36 5.16 10.80
C ARG A 58 11.23 4.04 9.78
N HIS A 59 11.60 2.82 10.17
CA HIS A 59 11.46 1.64 9.31
C HIS A 59 9.98 1.36 9.02
N LEU A 60 9.13 1.35 10.05
CA LEU A 60 7.68 1.18 9.87
C LEU A 60 7.10 2.21 8.90
N ARG A 61 7.45 3.47 9.03
CA ARG A 61 7.00 4.55 8.14
C ARG A 61 7.40 4.30 6.68
N THR A 62 8.66 3.90 6.46
CA THR A 62 9.15 3.57 5.11
C THR A 62 8.40 2.39 4.51
N VAL A 63 8.21 1.33 5.28
CA VAL A 63 7.47 0.12 4.87
C VAL A 63 6.01 0.45 4.53
N LEU A 64 5.33 1.23 5.38
CA LEU A 64 3.93 1.61 5.13
C LEU A 64 3.78 2.52 3.92
N ASN A 65 4.72 3.43 3.66
CA ASN A 65 4.70 4.27 2.46
C ASN A 65 4.82 3.43 1.19
N GLN A 66 5.80 2.52 1.13
CA GLN A 66 5.97 1.60 -0.01
C GLN A 66 4.75 0.70 -0.19
N TYR A 67 4.17 0.22 0.91
CA TYR A 67 2.95 -0.58 0.85
C TYR A 67 1.75 0.22 0.34
N ALA A 68 1.59 1.48 0.77
CA ALA A 68 0.51 2.35 0.31
C ALA A 68 0.63 2.65 -1.20
N GLU A 69 1.83 2.86 -1.72
CA GLU A 69 2.07 2.99 -3.16
C GLU A 69 1.66 1.72 -3.91
N HIS A 70 2.11 0.56 -3.44
CA HIS A 70 1.71 -0.74 -4.00
C HIS A 70 0.18 -0.94 -3.96
N TYR A 71 -0.45 -0.66 -2.82
CA TYR A 71 -1.89 -0.82 -2.64
C TYR A 71 -2.69 0.03 -3.64
N ASN A 72 -2.24 1.25 -3.90
CA ASN A 72 -2.94 2.19 -4.79
C ASN A 72 -2.62 1.99 -6.27
N ALA A 73 -1.39 1.61 -6.62
CA ALA A 73 -0.93 1.61 -8.01
C ALA A 73 -0.59 0.22 -8.56
N GLY A 74 -0.23 -0.74 -7.70
CA GLY A 74 0.25 -2.05 -8.15
C GLY A 74 -0.66 -3.22 -7.81
N ARG A 75 -1.56 -3.04 -6.83
CA ARG A 75 -2.41 -4.11 -6.32
C ARG A 75 -3.74 -4.19 -7.08
N ALA A 76 -4.06 -5.38 -7.59
CA ALA A 76 -5.35 -5.66 -8.19
C ALA A 76 -6.46 -5.75 -7.12
N HIS A 77 -7.53 -4.98 -7.27
CA HIS A 77 -8.67 -4.96 -6.35
C HIS A 77 -9.90 -5.61 -6.97
N ARG A 78 -10.45 -6.64 -6.32
CA ARG A 78 -11.64 -7.34 -6.81
C ARG A 78 -12.86 -6.42 -6.98
N GLY A 79 -13.03 -5.44 -6.09
CA GLY A 79 -14.12 -4.46 -6.17
C GLY A 79 -13.94 -3.39 -7.26
N LEU A 80 -12.80 -3.40 -7.98
CA LEU A 80 -12.48 -2.50 -9.08
C LEU A 80 -12.14 -3.29 -10.36
N ASP A 81 -12.74 -4.46 -10.53
CA ASP A 81 -12.50 -5.33 -11.69
C ASP A 81 -11.01 -5.63 -11.92
N LEU A 82 -10.31 -5.94 -10.83
CA LEU A 82 -8.88 -6.23 -10.77
C LEU A 82 -7.97 -5.04 -11.15
N ARG A 83 -8.48 -3.83 -11.19
CA ARG A 83 -7.70 -2.60 -11.37
C ARG A 83 -7.15 -2.08 -10.04
N ALA A 84 -6.11 -1.25 -10.13
CA ALA A 84 -5.63 -0.49 -8.98
C ALA A 84 -6.50 0.79 -8.76
N PRO A 85 -6.56 1.33 -7.52
CA PRO A 85 -7.35 2.54 -7.23
C PRO A 85 -6.97 3.77 -8.06
N VAL A 86 -5.70 3.91 -8.45
CA VAL A 86 -5.23 5.03 -9.29
C VAL A 86 -5.44 4.82 -10.78
N ASP A 87 -5.83 3.63 -11.22
CA ASP A 87 -6.07 3.36 -12.63
C ASP A 87 -7.30 4.16 -13.12
N ALA A 88 -7.14 4.82 -14.26
CA ALA A 88 -8.25 5.52 -14.88
C ALA A 88 -9.36 4.52 -15.28
N PRO A 89 -10.63 4.80 -14.96
CA PRO A 89 -11.73 3.86 -15.17
C PRO A 89 -11.94 3.46 -16.63
N ASN A 90 -11.51 4.30 -17.57
CA ASN A 90 -11.72 4.12 -19.01
C ASN A 90 -10.48 3.59 -19.76
N VAL A 91 -9.40 3.29 -19.06
CA VAL A 91 -8.21 2.71 -19.69
C VAL A 91 -8.37 1.20 -19.75
N ILE A 92 -8.56 0.68 -20.96
CA ILE A 92 -8.50 -0.75 -21.24
C ILE A 92 -7.02 -1.08 -21.47
N PRO A 93 -6.37 -1.90 -20.63
CA PRO A 93 -5.01 -2.31 -20.88
C PRO A 93 -4.95 -3.09 -22.19
N LEU A 94 -4.11 -2.64 -23.13
CA LEU A 94 -3.83 -3.42 -24.31
C LEU A 94 -3.12 -4.72 -23.89
N PRO A 95 -3.43 -5.86 -24.54
CA PRO A 95 -2.76 -7.10 -24.25
C PRO A 95 -1.25 -6.92 -24.50
N ALA A 96 -0.46 -7.00 -23.43
CA ALA A 96 0.97 -6.85 -23.52
C ALA A 96 1.60 -8.17 -23.99
N ALA A 97 2.44 -8.10 -25.00
CA ALA A 97 3.20 -9.27 -25.47
C ALA A 97 4.19 -9.79 -24.39
N THR A 98 4.59 -8.93 -23.47
CA THR A 98 5.56 -9.27 -22.40
C THR A 98 5.19 -8.57 -21.11
N VAL A 99 5.22 -9.32 -20.01
CA VAL A 99 4.98 -8.79 -18.66
C VAL A 99 6.30 -8.69 -17.91
N ARG A 100 6.52 -7.60 -17.19
CA ARG A 100 7.64 -7.42 -16.27
C ARG A 100 7.19 -7.56 -14.83
N ARG A 101 8.07 -8.13 -14.02
CA ARG A 101 7.90 -8.21 -12.57
C ARG A 101 8.79 -7.16 -11.88
N ARG A 102 8.23 -6.41 -10.96
CA ARG A 102 8.93 -5.55 -10.02
C ARG A 102 8.75 -6.09 -8.60
N GLN A 103 9.81 -6.20 -7.86
CA GLN A 103 9.78 -6.57 -6.44
C GLN A 103 9.61 -5.32 -5.60
N VAL A 104 8.73 -5.38 -4.60
CA VAL A 104 8.46 -4.33 -3.61
C VAL A 104 8.68 -4.92 -2.22
N LEU A 105 9.09 -4.09 -1.27
CA LEU A 105 9.38 -4.50 0.12
C LEU A 105 10.37 -5.67 0.20
N GLY A 106 11.53 -5.53 -0.47
CA GLY A 106 12.56 -6.57 -0.45
C GLY A 106 12.15 -7.90 -1.10
N GLY A 107 11.13 -7.89 -1.97
CA GLY A 107 10.61 -9.09 -2.64
C GLY A 107 9.41 -9.74 -1.94
N LEU A 108 8.93 -9.19 -0.84
CA LEU A 108 7.71 -9.66 -0.18
C LEU A 108 6.49 -9.56 -1.10
N LEU A 109 6.43 -8.51 -1.90
CA LEU A 109 5.37 -8.28 -2.88
C LEU A 109 5.96 -8.23 -4.30
N ASN A 110 5.17 -8.67 -5.28
CA ASN A 110 5.52 -8.60 -6.68
C ASN A 110 4.44 -7.85 -7.44
N GLU A 111 4.86 -6.87 -8.23
CA GLU A 111 4.00 -6.15 -9.16
C GLU A 111 4.29 -6.59 -10.58
N TYR A 112 3.25 -6.66 -11.40
CA TYR A 112 3.34 -7.07 -12.79
C TYR A 112 2.78 -5.96 -13.66
N TYR A 113 3.56 -5.50 -14.63
CA TYR A 113 3.16 -4.42 -15.54
C TYR A 113 3.56 -4.75 -16.98
N PRO A 114 2.78 -4.27 -17.96
CA PRO A 114 3.08 -4.49 -19.37
C PRO A 114 4.40 -3.81 -19.74
N ARG A 115 5.23 -4.50 -20.53
CA ARG A 115 6.44 -3.92 -21.08
C ARG A 115 6.09 -3.07 -22.29
N PRO A 116 6.52 -1.80 -22.35
CA PRO A 116 6.35 -1.00 -23.55
C PRO A 116 7.12 -1.62 -24.72
N PRO A 117 6.54 -1.71 -25.93
CA PRO A 117 7.18 -2.38 -27.09
C PRO A 117 8.47 -1.74 -27.56
N TRP A 118 8.71 -0.46 -27.21
CA TRP A 118 9.90 0.31 -27.59
C TRP A 118 11.07 0.18 -26.61
N LEU A 119 10.92 -0.54 -25.49
CA LEU A 119 12.01 -0.72 -24.53
C LEU A 119 12.88 -1.93 -24.95
N PRO A 120 14.19 -1.71 -25.25
CA PRO A 120 15.08 -2.78 -25.67
C PRO A 120 15.19 -3.89 -24.60
N HIS A 121 15.39 -5.13 -25.06
CA HIS A 121 15.74 -6.24 -24.18
C HIS A 121 17.07 -5.92 -23.50
N ARG A 122 17.05 -5.64 -22.19
CA ARG A 122 18.27 -5.76 -21.41
C ARG A 122 18.59 -7.24 -21.35
N SER A 123 19.58 -7.68 -22.13
CA SER A 123 20.20 -8.98 -21.98
C SER A 123 20.56 -9.15 -20.50
N GLN A 124 20.24 -10.27 -19.93
CA GLN A 124 20.68 -10.61 -18.57
C GLN A 124 22.21 -10.57 -18.61
N GLU A 125 22.79 -9.60 -17.94
CA GLU A 125 24.21 -9.65 -17.60
C GLU A 125 24.33 -10.82 -16.63
N THR A 126 24.77 -11.95 -17.14
CA THR A 126 25.32 -13.03 -16.35
C THR A 126 26.45 -12.44 -15.50
N PRO A 127 26.44 -12.61 -14.17
CA PRO A 127 27.62 -12.26 -13.39
C PRO A 127 28.78 -13.12 -13.91
N SER A 128 29.75 -12.44 -14.53
CA SER A 128 31.02 -13.05 -14.89
C SER A 128 31.64 -13.58 -13.62
N SER A 129 31.74 -14.90 -13.52
CA SER A 129 32.55 -15.61 -12.57
C SER A 129 34.01 -15.24 -12.88
N ALA A 130 34.57 -14.33 -12.08
CA ALA A 130 36.03 -14.13 -12.03
C ALA A 130 36.59 -15.09 -11.00
N ALA A 131 37.43 -15.98 -11.50
CA ALA A 131 38.30 -16.87 -10.74
C ALA A 131 39.34 -16.11 -9.90
#